data_e67582e915d6104112187b54d4b54dbb
#
_entry.id   e67582e915d6104112187b54d4b54dbb
#
_cell.length_a   1.000
_cell.length_b   1.000
_cell.length_c   1.000
_cell.angle_alpha   90.00
_cell.angle_beta   90.00
_cell.angle_gamma   90.00
#
_symmetry.space_group_name_H-M   'P 1'
#
loop_
_entity.id
_entity.type
_entity.pdbx_description
1 polymer ?
#
loop_
_entity_poly.entity_id
_entity_poly.type
_entity_poly.pdbx_seq_one_letter_code
_entity_poly.pdbx_strand_id
1 'polypeptide(L)'
;MFLFENGAVEFIWPWCALFLLLPVVVRLLPPREHSVQALRVPFFQRIAALPQTGLTAAKHTKSLIAVGLVWSLIVLAAMRPQWVGDPVELPVSGRSVMLAVDLSGSMKEKDLELSGQAVSRLAVVKAVLRPFIERRKGDRLGLILFGDQAYLQTPLTFDRKTLWQMLEEAELGLAGQRTAIGNAIGLAVKRMKDLPDREKVMVLLTDGQNTAGEVSPEDAGR
;
A
#
# COMPACT_ATOMS: atom_id res chain seq x y z
N MET A 1 -10.44 -18.83 24.44
CA MET A 1 -9.75 -17.96 25.40
C MET A 1 -8.97 -16.98 24.55
N PHE A 2 -9.62 -15.84 24.22
CA PHE A 2 -9.01 -14.82 23.36
C PHE A 2 -8.17 -13.94 24.27
N LEU A 3 -6.86 -14.03 24.12
CA LEU A 3 -5.90 -13.10 24.75
C LEU A 3 -5.99 -11.77 23.98
N PHE A 4 -6.54 -10.76 24.65
CA PHE A 4 -6.49 -9.37 24.18
C PHE A 4 -5.06 -8.86 24.43
N GLU A 5 -4.19 -8.98 23.46
CA GLU A 5 -2.92 -8.26 23.44
C GLU A 5 -3.20 -6.80 23.04
N ASN A 6 -2.48 -5.89 23.65
CA ASN A 6 -2.65 -4.43 23.71
C ASN A 6 -2.81 -3.75 22.34
N GLY A 7 -3.98 -3.89 21.73
CA GLY A 7 -4.34 -3.09 20.56
C GLY A 7 -5.17 -1.88 20.98
N ALA A 8 -4.82 -0.70 20.49
CA ALA A 8 -5.63 0.50 20.67
C ALA A 8 -6.75 0.55 19.63
N VAL A 9 -7.97 0.87 20.07
CA VAL A 9 -9.07 1.15 19.13
C VAL A 9 -8.93 2.59 18.67
N GLU A 10 -8.65 2.76 17.38
CA GLU A 10 -8.59 4.08 16.74
C GLU A 10 -9.87 4.34 15.94
N PHE A 11 -10.36 5.57 16.02
CA PHE A 11 -11.51 6.02 15.24
C PHE A 11 -11.01 6.84 14.06
N ILE A 12 -11.33 6.42 12.82
CA ILE A 12 -10.90 7.15 11.62
C ILE A 12 -11.56 8.53 11.55
N TRP A 13 -12.84 8.62 11.97
CA TRP A 13 -13.63 9.86 11.93
C TRP A 13 -14.18 10.22 13.30
N PRO A 14 -13.35 10.64 14.26
CA PRO A 14 -13.80 10.94 15.64
C PRO A 14 -14.80 12.10 15.71
N TRP A 15 -14.74 13.02 14.76
CA TRP A 15 -15.66 14.17 14.65
C TRP A 15 -17.11 13.76 14.34
N CYS A 16 -17.38 12.56 13.82
CA CYS A 16 -18.72 12.03 13.71
C CYS A 16 -19.46 11.94 15.05
N ALA A 17 -18.74 11.94 16.18
CA ALA A 17 -19.34 12.01 17.51
C ALA A 17 -20.23 13.25 17.70
N LEU A 18 -19.98 14.35 16.97
CA LEU A 18 -20.82 15.55 17.00
C LEU A 18 -22.28 15.28 16.56
N PHE A 19 -22.49 14.26 15.71
CA PHE A 19 -23.84 13.88 15.30
C PHE A 19 -24.69 13.30 16.43
N LEU A 20 -24.07 12.90 17.57
CA LEU A 20 -24.84 12.51 18.77
C LEU A 20 -25.69 13.67 19.31
N LEU A 21 -25.27 14.92 19.08
CA LEU A 21 -26.02 16.10 19.52
C LEU A 21 -27.20 16.44 18.59
N LEU A 22 -27.23 15.89 17.37
CA LEU A 22 -28.22 16.23 16.36
C LEU A 22 -29.68 15.99 16.81
N PRO A 23 -30.05 14.88 17.46
CA PRO A 23 -31.41 14.68 17.97
C PRO A 23 -31.83 15.72 19.01
N VAL A 24 -30.87 16.18 19.84
CA VAL A 24 -31.10 17.21 20.84
C VAL A 24 -31.36 18.55 20.15
N VAL A 25 -30.54 18.90 19.17
CA VAL A 25 -30.68 20.13 18.38
C VAL A 25 -32.02 20.14 17.66
N VAL A 26 -32.41 19.02 17.01
CA VAL A 26 -33.71 18.92 16.32
C VAL A 26 -34.89 19.08 17.31
N ARG A 27 -34.75 18.58 18.53
CA ARG A 27 -35.80 18.70 19.55
C ARG A 27 -35.92 20.13 20.12
N LEU A 28 -34.85 20.92 20.04
CA LEU A 28 -34.85 22.34 20.47
C LEU A 28 -35.42 23.28 19.40
N LEU A 29 -35.53 22.81 18.14
CA LEU A 29 -36.18 23.62 17.11
C LEU A 29 -37.69 23.72 17.37
N PRO A 30 -38.28 24.92 17.24
CA PRO A 30 -39.71 25.10 17.39
C PRO A 30 -40.46 24.25 16.36
N PRO A 31 -41.55 23.56 16.78
CA PRO A 31 -42.36 22.78 15.85
C PRO A 31 -42.92 23.70 14.77
N ARG A 32 -42.69 23.35 13.51
CA ARG A 32 -43.40 24.02 12.40
C ARG A 32 -44.88 23.66 12.49
N GLU A 33 -45.70 24.66 12.77
CA GLU A 33 -47.14 24.53 12.67
C GLU A 33 -47.47 24.38 11.18
N HIS A 34 -47.68 23.16 10.72
CA HIS A 34 -48.34 22.96 9.47
C HIS A 34 -49.82 23.30 9.69
N SER A 35 -50.29 24.37 9.15
CA SER A 35 -51.72 24.68 9.05
C SER A 35 -52.38 23.59 8.18
N VAL A 36 -52.69 22.47 8.79
CA VAL A 36 -53.54 21.46 8.14
C VAL A 36 -54.90 22.11 8.06
N GLN A 37 -55.41 22.37 6.84
CA GLN A 37 -56.78 22.76 6.66
C GLN A 37 -57.66 21.68 7.28
N ALA A 38 -58.09 21.91 8.52
CA ALA A 38 -58.91 20.96 9.23
C ALA A 38 -60.23 20.81 8.51
N LEU A 39 -60.47 19.63 7.97
CA LEU A 39 -61.76 19.28 7.40
C LEU A 39 -62.82 19.44 8.53
N ARG A 40 -63.74 20.37 8.42
CA ARG A 40 -64.84 20.53 9.35
C ARG A 40 -65.77 19.36 9.18
N VAL A 41 -65.60 18.33 10.00
CA VAL A 41 -66.50 17.17 10.02
C VAL A 41 -67.61 17.43 11.02
N PRO A 42 -68.87 17.40 10.62
CA PRO A 42 -70.01 17.76 11.48
C PRO A 42 -70.23 16.80 12.67
N PHE A 43 -69.55 15.64 12.71
CA PHE A 43 -69.71 14.64 13.78
C PHE A 43 -68.52 14.62 14.75
N PHE A 44 -67.67 15.63 14.73
CA PHE A 44 -66.45 15.66 15.59
C PHE A 44 -66.75 15.48 17.07
N GLN A 45 -67.88 16.03 17.56
CA GLN A 45 -68.31 15.89 18.94
C GLN A 45 -68.62 14.48 19.34
N ARG A 46 -69.12 13.60 18.44
CA ARG A 46 -69.38 12.20 18.72
C ARG A 46 -68.11 11.35 18.72
N ILE A 47 -67.10 11.71 17.93
CA ILE A 47 -65.83 11.03 17.87
C ILE A 47 -64.94 11.45 19.05
N ALA A 48 -65.03 12.70 19.50
CA ALA A 48 -64.31 13.17 20.67
C ALA A 48 -64.81 12.58 22.01
N ALA A 49 -66.08 12.06 22.01
CA ALA A 49 -66.66 11.40 23.17
C ALA A 49 -66.26 9.91 23.29
N LEU A 50 -65.60 9.32 22.30
CA LEU A 50 -65.05 7.99 22.43
C LEU A 50 -63.86 8.04 23.42
N PRO A 51 -63.81 7.08 24.38
CA PRO A 51 -62.68 7.00 25.30
C PRO A 51 -61.40 6.90 24.46
N GLN A 52 -60.65 7.98 24.43
CA GLN A 52 -59.30 7.96 23.89
C GLN A 52 -58.51 7.00 24.82
N THR A 53 -58.47 5.72 24.46
CA THR A 53 -57.53 4.80 25.05
C THR A 53 -56.14 5.40 24.91
N GLY A 54 -55.76 6.16 25.93
CA GLY A 54 -54.49 6.87 25.98
C GLY A 54 -53.37 5.86 25.74
N LEU A 55 -52.78 5.93 24.60
CA LEU A 55 -51.45 5.36 24.38
C LEU A 55 -50.54 6.10 25.36
N THR A 56 -50.48 5.57 26.55
CA THR A 56 -49.87 6.13 27.74
C THR A 56 -48.46 6.63 27.50
N ALA A 57 -48.11 7.76 28.08
CA ALA A 57 -46.77 8.43 28.04
C ALA A 57 -45.61 7.45 28.30
N ALA A 58 -45.84 6.39 29.04
CA ALA A 58 -44.86 5.31 29.29
C ALA A 58 -44.44 4.54 28.03
N LYS A 59 -45.27 4.45 26.99
CA LYS A 59 -44.93 3.80 25.71
C LYS A 59 -44.03 4.72 24.86
N HIS A 60 -44.23 6.03 25.00
CA HIS A 60 -43.39 7.01 24.30
C HIS A 60 -41.94 7.05 24.83
N THR A 61 -41.76 6.92 26.14
CA THR A 61 -40.42 6.98 26.75
C THR A 61 -39.55 5.78 26.32
N LYS A 62 -40.13 4.56 26.31
CA LYS A 62 -39.42 3.37 25.83
C LYS A 62 -39.06 3.46 24.34
N SER A 63 -39.94 4.03 23.53
CA SER A 63 -39.67 4.27 22.11
C SER A 63 -38.56 5.30 21.89
N LEU A 64 -38.53 6.38 22.68
CA LEU A 64 -37.44 7.38 22.58
C LEU A 64 -36.09 6.82 22.98
N ILE A 65 -36.03 5.97 24.00
CA ILE A 65 -34.81 5.30 24.42
C ILE A 65 -34.31 4.37 23.29
N ALA A 66 -35.22 3.59 22.70
CA ALA A 66 -34.87 2.68 21.59
C ALA A 66 -34.33 3.46 20.36
N VAL A 67 -34.99 4.56 19.97
CA VAL A 67 -34.54 5.43 18.88
C VAL A 67 -33.18 6.05 19.21
N GLY A 68 -32.98 6.53 20.44
CA GLY A 68 -31.69 7.08 20.88
C GLY A 68 -30.55 6.04 20.82
N LEU A 69 -30.85 4.80 21.22
CA LEU A 69 -29.88 3.71 21.17
C LEU A 69 -29.49 3.36 19.72
N VAL A 70 -30.49 3.23 18.85
CA VAL A 70 -30.24 2.98 17.42
C VAL A 70 -29.41 4.13 16.81
N TRP A 71 -29.75 5.37 17.11
CA TRP A 71 -28.99 6.53 16.64
C TRP A 71 -27.54 6.51 17.12
N SER A 72 -27.30 6.20 18.38
CA SER A 72 -25.95 6.10 18.95
C SER A 72 -25.13 5.01 18.29
N LEU A 73 -25.75 3.85 17.99
CA LEU A 73 -25.08 2.76 17.26
C LEU A 73 -24.72 3.17 15.83
N ILE A 74 -25.60 3.90 15.14
CA ILE A 74 -25.33 4.41 13.78
C ILE A 74 -24.14 5.37 13.81
N VAL A 75 -24.09 6.29 14.76
CA VAL A 75 -22.96 7.23 14.91
C VAL A 75 -21.68 6.49 15.22
N LEU A 76 -21.72 5.49 16.13
CA LEU A 76 -20.55 4.67 16.46
C LEU A 76 -20.04 3.90 15.23
N ALA A 77 -20.93 3.34 14.42
CA ALA A 77 -20.56 2.68 13.18
C ALA A 77 -19.96 3.66 12.15
N ALA A 78 -20.49 4.89 12.07
CA ALA A 78 -19.98 5.94 11.21
C ALA A 78 -18.57 6.41 11.60
N MET A 79 -18.22 6.36 12.88
CA MET A 79 -16.87 6.65 13.39
C MET A 79 -15.82 5.64 12.89
N ARG A 80 -16.22 4.51 12.30
CA ARG A 80 -15.36 3.44 11.78
C ARG A 80 -14.27 3.04 12.79
N PRO A 81 -14.63 2.44 13.92
CA PRO A 81 -13.64 1.92 14.86
C PRO A 81 -12.79 0.86 14.17
N GLN A 82 -11.47 1.02 14.23
CA GLN A 82 -10.50 0.05 13.73
C GLN A 82 -9.63 -0.45 14.87
N TRP A 83 -9.33 -1.72 14.83
CA TRP A 83 -8.36 -2.31 15.74
C TRP A 83 -6.98 -2.17 15.11
N VAL A 84 -6.17 -1.27 15.65
CA VAL A 84 -4.78 -1.10 15.24
C VAL A 84 -3.94 -1.97 16.16
N GLY A 85 -3.43 -3.08 15.63
CA GLY A 85 -2.42 -3.88 16.32
C GLY A 85 -1.08 -3.16 16.33
N ASP A 86 -0.20 -3.57 17.22
CA ASP A 86 1.18 -3.08 17.22
C ASP A 86 1.81 -3.28 15.84
N PRO A 87 2.58 -2.29 15.35
CA PRO A 87 3.30 -2.45 14.11
C PRO A 87 4.18 -3.71 14.22
N VAL A 88 3.88 -4.71 13.41
CA VAL A 88 4.72 -5.90 13.33
C VAL A 88 6.05 -5.45 12.75
N GLU A 89 7.02 -5.19 13.60
CA GLU A 89 8.40 -5.07 13.19
C GLU A 89 8.81 -6.44 12.65
N LEU A 90 8.70 -6.61 11.34
CA LEU A 90 9.33 -7.76 10.71
C LEU A 90 10.81 -7.68 11.08
N PRO A 91 11.38 -8.71 11.70
CA PRO A 91 12.80 -8.74 12.00
C PRO A 91 13.54 -8.74 10.66
N VAL A 92 13.83 -7.53 10.17
CA VAL A 92 14.50 -7.33 8.88
C VAL A 92 15.99 -7.42 9.15
N SER A 93 16.44 -8.63 9.45
CA SER A 93 17.87 -8.96 9.59
C SER A 93 18.57 -9.16 8.24
N GLY A 94 17.86 -8.90 7.13
CA GLY A 94 18.39 -9.10 5.80
C GLY A 94 19.21 -7.94 5.27
N ARG A 95 20.07 -8.24 4.31
CA ARG A 95 20.89 -7.30 3.55
C ARG A 95 20.04 -6.54 2.53
N SER A 96 20.51 -5.36 2.12
CA SER A 96 19.99 -4.66 0.96
C SER A 96 20.89 -4.95 -0.23
N VAL A 97 20.42 -5.73 -1.19
CA VAL A 97 21.19 -6.15 -2.36
C VAL A 97 20.60 -5.48 -3.62
N MET A 98 21.40 -4.66 -4.27
CA MET A 98 21.05 -4.06 -5.56
C MET A 98 21.71 -4.85 -6.69
N LEU A 99 20.90 -5.44 -7.56
CA LEU A 99 21.36 -6.13 -8.76
C LEU A 99 21.44 -5.12 -9.89
N ALA A 100 22.57 -4.98 -10.55
CA ALA A 100 22.72 -4.19 -11.75
C ALA A 100 23.07 -5.09 -12.94
N VAL A 101 22.19 -5.12 -13.91
CA VAL A 101 22.29 -6.02 -15.08
C VAL A 101 22.50 -5.20 -16.33
N ASP A 102 23.54 -5.56 -17.06
CA ASP A 102 23.91 -4.98 -18.34
C ASP A 102 22.95 -5.48 -19.44
N LEU A 103 22.42 -4.54 -20.22
CA LEU A 103 21.60 -4.81 -21.41
C LEU A 103 22.23 -4.26 -22.69
N SER A 104 23.53 -3.95 -22.65
CA SER A 104 24.30 -3.43 -23.80
C SER A 104 24.37 -4.43 -24.95
N GLY A 105 24.85 -3.95 -26.08
CA GLY A 105 24.93 -4.76 -27.30
C GLY A 105 25.80 -6.01 -27.18
N SER A 106 26.87 -5.99 -26.37
CA SER A 106 27.76 -7.13 -26.12
C SER A 106 27.04 -8.32 -25.48
N MET A 107 26.04 -8.06 -24.64
CA MET A 107 25.23 -9.10 -23.97
C MET A 107 24.40 -9.93 -24.94
N LYS A 108 24.33 -9.57 -26.21
CA LYS A 108 23.66 -10.32 -27.29
C LYS A 108 24.50 -11.49 -27.79
N GLU A 109 25.83 -11.46 -27.61
CA GLU A 109 26.72 -12.50 -28.11
C GLU A 109 26.34 -13.88 -27.56
N LYS A 110 26.41 -14.88 -28.46
CA LYS A 110 26.06 -16.27 -28.16
C LYS A 110 27.31 -17.15 -28.11
N ASP A 111 28.24 -16.72 -27.28
CA ASP A 111 29.54 -17.39 -27.06
C ASP A 111 29.53 -18.31 -25.81
N LEU A 112 28.42 -18.34 -25.11
CA LEU A 112 28.22 -19.19 -23.93
C LEU A 112 27.23 -20.31 -24.22
N GLU A 113 27.45 -21.45 -23.56
CA GLU A 113 26.56 -22.62 -23.70
C GLU A 113 25.74 -22.83 -22.41
N LEU A 114 24.44 -23.05 -22.57
CA LEU A 114 23.56 -23.48 -21.50
C LEU A 114 22.85 -24.77 -21.93
N SER A 115 23.10 -25.86 -21.20
CA SER A 115 22.54 -27.19 -21.51
C SER A 115 22.88 -27.68 -22.93
N GLY A 116 24.08 -27.36 -23.44
CA GLY A 116 24.54 -27.75 -24.76
C GLY A 116 23.99 -26.93 -25.94
N GLN A 117 23.37 -25.78 -25.66
CA GLN A 117 22.91 -24.83 -26.66
C GLN A 117 23.61 -23.49 -26.50
N ALA A 118 24.06 -22.91 -27.60
CA ALA A 118 24.61 -21.56 -27.63
C ALA A 118 23.52 -20.52 -27.34
N VAL A 119 23.66 -19.77 -26.26
CA VAL A 119 22.70 -18.79 -25.80
C VAL A 119 23.37 -17.42 -25.61
N SER A 120 22.56 -16.36 -25.58
CA SER A 120 23.08 -15.01 -25.29
C SER A 120 23.60 -14.88 -23.88
N ARG A 121 24.62 -14.03 -23.67
CA ARG A 121 25.16 -13.74 -22.33
C ARG A 121 24.08 -13.32 -21.37
N LEU A 122 23.10 -12.50 -21.80
CA LEU A 122 21.95 -12.11 -20.97
C LEU A 122 21.12 -13.33 -20.51
N ALA A 123 20.94 -14.34 -21.39
CA ALA A 123 20.21 -15.55 -21.02
C ALA A 123 20.94 -16.34 -19.90
N VAL A 124 22.27 -16.39 -19.98
CA VAL A 124 23.09 -16.99 -18.90
C VAL A 124 22.97 -16.21 -17.62
N VAL A 125 23.06 -14.88 -17.66
CA VAL A 125 22.89 -14.01 -16.48
C VAL A 125 21.52 -14.24 -15.85
N LYS A 126 20.44 -14.29 -16.64
CA LYS A 126 19.10 -14.62 -16.13
C LYS A 126 19.05 -15.99 -15.46
N ALA A 127 19.64 -17.00 -16.09
CA ALA A 127 19.68 -18.36 -15.54
C ALA A 127 20.43 -18.45 -14.19
N VAL A 128 21.52 -17.69 -14.03
CA VAL A 128 22.31 -17.62 -12.80
C VAL A 128 21.58 -16.80 -11.71
N LEU A 129 20.94 -15.71 -12.10
CA LEU A 129 20.25 -14.83 -11.15
C LEU A 129 18.98 -15.44 -10.57
N ARG A 130 18.26 -16.29 -11.31
CA ARG A 130 17.05 -16.93 -10.81
C ARG A 130 17.25 -17.68 -9.49
N PRO A 131 18.12 -18.69 -9.39
CA PRO A 131 18.38 -19.39 -8.12
C PRO A 131 19.05 -18.50 -7.08
N PHE A 132 19.79 -17.48 -7.49
CA PHE A 132 20.35 -16.48 -6.57
C PHE A 132 19.24 -15.71 -5.87
N ILE A 133 18.28 -15.14 -6.61
CA ILE A 133 17.12 -14.40 -6.10
C ILE A 133 16.26 -15.30 -5.19
N GLU A 134 15.99 -16.54 -5.61
CA GLU A 134 15.16 -17.49 -4.85
C GLU A 134 15.76 -17.83 -3.48
N ARG A 135 17.09 -17.95 -3.37
CA ARG A 135 17.80 -18.26 -2.13
C ARG A 135 17.90 -17.09 -1.14
N ARG A 136 17.67 -15.85 -1.56
CA ARG A 136 17.77 -14.63 -0.73
C ARG A 136 16.51 -14.36 0.10
N LYS A 137 16.15 -15.34 0.95
CA LYS A 137 15.03 -15.20 1.88
C LYS A 137 15.41 -14.23 3.00
N GLY A 138 14.62 -13.16 3.17
CA GLY A 138 14.86 -12.15 4.20
C GLY A 138 15.69 -10.94 3.73
N ASP A 139 16.36 -11.00 2.57
CA ASP A 139 17.06 -9.86 1.98
C ASP A 139 16.08 -8.98 1.18
N ARG A 140 16.35 -7.66 1.13
CA ARG A 140 15.70 -6.77 0.19
C ARG A 140 16.50 -6.72 -1.10
N LEU A 141 15.84 -7.02 -2.20
CA LEU A 141 16.46 -7.03 -3.51
C LEU A 141 15.93 -5.88 -4.37
N GLY A 142 16.80 -5.20 -5.09
CA GLY A 142 16.46 -4.21 -6.09
C GLY A 142 17.10 -4.54 -7.42
N LEU A 143 16.56 -3.97 -8.51
CA LEU A 143 17.04 -4.22 -9.87
C LEU A 143 17.31 -2.91 -10.58
N ILE A 144 18.53 -2.75 -11.06
CA ILE A 144 18.95 -1.71 -12.00
C ILE A 144 19.25 -2.38 -13.32
N LEU A 145 18.72 -1.85 -14.41
CA LEU A 145 19.06 -2.22 -15.78
C LEU A 145 19.88 -1.09 -16.36
N PHE A 146 20.97 -1.40 -17.04
CA PHE A 146 21.81 -0.37 -17.62
C PHE A 146 22.37 -0.73 -19.00
N GLY A 147 22.69 0.29 -19.77
CA GLY A 147 23.30 0.29 -21.06
C GLY A 147 23.93 1.67 -21.27
N ASP A 148 23.49 2.48 -22.23
CA ASP A 148 23.90 3.88 -22.38
C ASP A 148 23.56 4.71 -21.12
N GLN A 149 22.50 4.35 -20.43
CA GLN A 149 22.06 4.93 -19.16
C GLN A 149 21.63 3.85 -18.18
N ALA A 150 21.52 4.22 -16.90
CA ALA A 150 21.07 3.31 -15.84
C ALA A 150 19.67 3.68 -15.37
N TYR A 151 18.81 2.66 -15.24
CA TYR A 151 17.42 2.80 -14.82
C TYR A 151 17.12 1.89 -13.63
N LEU A 152 16.44 2.45 -12.62
CA LEU A 152 15.92 1.67 -11.53
C LEU A 152 14.65 0.95 -11.99
N GLN A 153 14.76 -0.33 -12.30
CA GLN A 153 13.64 -1.16 -12.74
C GLN A 153 12.75 -1.58 -11.58
N THR A 154 13.37 -2.00 -10.47
CA THR A 154 12.65 -2.39 -9.26
C THR A 154 13.36 -1.79 -8.04
N PRO A 155 12.66 -1.01 -7.20
CA PRO A 155 13.21 -0.56 -5.93
C PRO A 155 13.45 -1.75 -4.98
N LEU A 156 14.20 -1.52 -3.90
CA LEU A 156 14.45 -2.56 -2.90
C LEU A 156 13.15 -3.10 -2.31
N THR A 157 12.88 -4.36 -2.56
CA THR A 157 11.66 -5.07 -2.14
C THR A 157 11.98 -6.46 -1.59
N PHE A 158 11.08 -7.01 -0.78
CA PHE A 158 11.10 -8.42 -0.38
C PHE A 158 10.40 -9.33 -1.39
N ASP A 159 9.70 -8.74 -2.36
CA ASP A 159 8.98 -9.48 -3.40
C ASP A 159 9.93 -9.95 -4.50
N ARG A 160 10.48 -11.14 -4.28
CA ARG A 160 11.40 -11.81 -5.23
C ARG A 160 10.71 -12.22 -6.52
N LYS A 161 9.39 -12.49 -6.45
CA LYS A 161 8.63 -12.93 -7.64
C LYS A 161 8.49 -11.78 -8.64
N THR A 162 8.07 -10.62 -8.16
CA THR A 162 7.98 -9.41 -8.99
C THR A 162 9.34 -8.99 -9.53
N LEU A 163 10.39 -9.02 -8.70
CA LEU A 163 11.74 -8.71 -9.16
C LEU A 163 12.22 -9.66 -10.27
N TRP A 164 11.98 -10.97 -10.11
CA TRP A 164 12.31 -11.95 -11.13
C TRP A 164 11.54 -11.68 -12.43
N GLN A 165 10.25 -11.41 -12.34
CA GLN A 165 9.42 -11.11 -13.51
C GLN A 165 9.95 -9.88 -14.26
N MET A 166 10.29 -8.80 -13.56
CA MET A 166 10.88 -7.60 -14.18
C MET A 166 12.22 -7.89 -14.86
N LEU A 167 13.04 -8.79 -14.29
CA LEU A 167 14.28 -9.23 -14.92
C LEU A 167 14.03 -10.13 -16.14
N GLU A 168 13.04 -10.98 -16.08
CA GLU A 168 12.68 -11.89 -17.17
C GLU A 168 12.16 -11.12 -18.39
N GLU A 169 11.39 -10.06 -18.16
CA GLU A 169 10.88 -9.16 -19.21
C GLU A 169 11.94 -8.20 -19.78
N ALA A 170 13.10 -8.09 -19.12
CA ALA A 170 14.17 -7.22 -19.61
C ALA A 170 14.73 -7.72 -20.96
N GLU A 171 14.76 -6.84 -21.95
CA GLU A 171 15.25 -7.13 -23.30
C GLU A 171 16.55 -6.37 -23.63
N LEU A 172 17.34 -6.95 -24.50
CA LEU A 172 18.58 -6.35 -24.98
C LEU A 172 18.32 -5.02 -25.69
N GLY A 173 19.16 -4.03 -25.39
CA GLY A 173 19.08 -2.70 -26.01
C GLY A 173 18.02 -1.78 -25.39
N LEU A 174 17.23 -2.23 -24.43
CA LEU A 174 16.24 -1.40 -23.73
C LEU A 174 16.91 -0.15 -23.06
N ALA A 175 18.12 -0.31 -22.58
CA ALA A 175 18.91 0.75 -21.93
C ALA A 175 19.98 1.36 -22.85
N GLY A 176 19.99 1.02 -24.15
CA GLY A 176 20.99 1.43 -25.13
C GLY A 176 21.98 0.34 -25.49
N GLN A 177 22.96 0.68 -26.34
CA GLN A 177 23.91 -0.28 -26.90
C GLN A 177 25.28 -0.29 -26.20
N ARG A 178 25.65 0.83 -25.56
CA ARG A 178 26.91 1.00 -24.85
C ARG A 178 26.77 0.63 -23.38
N THR A 179 27.83 0.74 -22.59
CA THR A 179 27.89 0.26 -21.20
C THR A 179 28.31 1.40 -20.28
N ALA A 180 27.36 1.94 -19.49
CA ALA A 180 27.57 3.01 -18.52
C ALA A 180 27.63 2.46 -17.08
N ILE A 181 28.74 1.79 -16.73
CA ILE A 181 28.95 1.16 -15.42
C ILE A 181 28.92 2.21 -14.30
N GLY A 182 29.61 3.35 -14.49
CA GLY A 182 29.65 4.41 -13.48
C GLY A 182 28.28 4.96 -13.13
N ASN A 183 27.41 5.13 -14.13
CA ASN A 183 26.03 5.57 -13.89
C ASN A 183 25.22 4.53 -13.10
N ALA A 184 25.42 3.22 -13.37
CA ALA A 184 24.76 2.15 -12.63
C ALA A 184 25.19 2.11 -11.15
N ILE A 185 26.51 2.25 -10.89
CA ILE A 185 27.05 2.33 -9.52
C ILE A 185 26.50 3.57 -8.82
N GLY A 186 26.61 4.75 -9.43
CA GLY A 186 26.12 5.99 -8.84
C GLY A 186 24.63 5.96 -8.52
N LEU A 187 23.82 5.35 -9.39
CA LEU A 187 22.40 5.15 -9.13
C LEU A 187 22.15 4.21 -7.95
N ALA A 188 22.89 3.09 -7.86
CA ALA A 188 22.79 2.15 -6.75
C ALA A 188 23.17 2.82 -5.41
N VAL A 189 24.29 3.53 -5.37
CA VAL A 189 24.74 4.29 -4.19
C VAL A 189 23.67 5.30 -3.78
N LYS A 190 23.18 6.10 -4.72
CA LYS A 190 22.13 7.09 -4.46
C LYS A 190 20.86 6.46 -3.86
N ARG A 191 20.49 5.27 -4.28
CA ARG A 191 19.30 4.56 -3.79
C ARG A 191 19.49 3.87 -2.45
N MET A 192 20.73 3.54 -2.12
CA MET A 192 21.04 2.80 -0.88
C MET A 192 21.60 3.69 0.24
N LYS A 193 22.14 4.89 -0.06
CA LYS A 193 22.85 5.73 0.93
C LYS A 193 22.01 6.04 2.17
N ASP A 194 20.73 6.39 1.98
CA ASP A 194 19.84 6.86 3.05
C ASP A 194 19.15 5.72 3.81
N LEU A 195 19.49 4.47 3.51
CA LEU A 195 18.94 3.33 4.23
C LEU A 195 19.61 3.20 5.62
N PRO A 196 18.85 2.86 6.68
CA PRO A 196 19.40 2.64 7.99
C PRO A 196 20.43 1.52 7.97
N ASP A 197 21.37 1.55 8.94
CA ASP A 197 22.59 0.72 9.11
C ASP A 197 22.40 -0.77 8.85
N ARG A 198 22.34 -1.14 7.60
CA ARG A 198 22.30 -2.53 7.14
C ARG A 198 23.41 -2.76 6.14
N GLU A 199 23.86 -3.98 6.05
CA GLU A 199 24.79 -4.37 5.01
C GLU A 199 24.18 -4.06 3.64
N LYS A 200 24.85 -3.20 2.90
CA LYS A 200 24.48 -2.78 1.56
C LYS A 200 25.42 -3.44 0.58
N VAL A 201 24.87 -4.17 -0.36
CA VAL A 201 25.66 -4.91 -1.36
C VAL A 201 25.15 -4.53 -2.75
N MET A 202 26.05 -4.25 -3.66
CA MET A 202 25.74 -4.16 -5.09
C MET A 202 26.36 -5.35 -5.81
N VAL A 203 25.60 -6.00 -6.65
CA VAL A 203 26.09 -7.07 -7.55
C VAL A 203 25.97 -6.54 -8.98
N LEU A 204 27.10 -6.31 -9.60
CA LEU A 204 27.22 -5.84 -10.97
C LEU A 204 27.43 -7.02 -11.91
N LEU A 205 26.58 -7.15 -12.93
CA LEU A 205 26.65 -8.21 -13.95
C LEU A 205 26.82 -7.56 -15.31
N THR A 206 28.04 -7.58 -15.79
CA THR A 206 28.47 -7.02 -17.07
C THR A 206 29.55 -7.90 -17.69
N ASP A 207 29.67 -7.87 -18.99
CA ASP A 207 30.72 -8.51 -19.76
C ASP A 207 31.70 -7.50 -20.37
N GLY A 208 31.36 -6.21 -20.24
CA GLY A 208 32.03 -5.13 -20.95
C GLY A 208 32.84 -4.18 -20.07
N GLN A 209 33.58 -3.30 -20.77
CA GLN A 209 34.25 -2.15 -20.19
C GLN A 209 33.30 -0.96 -20.20
N ASN A 210 33.55 0.01 -19.33
CA ASN A 210 32.79 1.27 -19.34
C ASN A 210 33.04 2.03 -20.63
N THR A 211 32.03 2.17 -21.49
CA THR A 211 32.11 2.83 -22.79
C THR A 211 31.17 4.03 -22.91
N ALA A 212 30.36 4.30 -21.89
CA ALA A 212 29.40 5.39 -21.82
C ALA A 212 29.24 5.87 -20.37
N GLY A 213 28.44 6.92 -20.19
CA GLY A 213 28.14 7.50 -18.89
C GLY A 213 28.93 8.76 -18.59
N GLU A 214 28.39 9.57 -17.68
CA GLU A 214 28.99 10.83 -17.25
C GLU A 214 29.96 10.67 -16.09
N VAL A 215 29.84 9.58 -15.36
CA VAL A 215 30.63 9.29 -14.16
C VAL A 215 31.52 8.07 -14.41
N SER A 216 32.79 8.18 -14.04
CA SER A 216 33.68 7.01 -14.10
C SER A 216 33.29 5.99 -13.01
N PRO A 217 33.50 4.67 -13.23
CA PRO A 217 33.22 3.67 -12.20
C PRO A 217 34.00 3.92 -10.90
N GLU A 218 35.20 4.47 -10.99
CA GLU A 218 36.06 4.79 -9.84
C GLU A 218 35.50 5.95 -9.01
N ASP A 219 34.98 6.98 -9.65
CA ASP A 219 34.39 8.14 -8.98
C ASP A 219 33.00 7.82 -8.39
N ALA A 220 32.27 6.93 -9.03
CA ALA A 220 30.95 6.49 -8.56
C ALA A 220 31.02 5.62 -7.27
N GLY A 221 32.19 5.02 -6.99
CA GLY A 221 32.39 4.16 -5.82
C GLY A 221 32.94 4.90 -4.60
N ARG A 222 33.26 6.20 -4.72
CA ARG A 222 33.75 7.05 -3.63
C ARG A 222 32.62 7.84 -2.99
#